data_6aae2d830f7521f7928db7be52a37527
#
_entry.id   6aae2d830f7521f7928db7be52a37527
#
_cell.length_a   1.000
_cell.length_b   1.000
_cell.length_c   1.000
_cell.angle_alpha   90.00
_cell.angle_beta   90.00
_cell.angle_gamma   90.00
#
_symmetry.space_group_name_H-M   'P 1'
#
loop_
_entity.id
_entity.type
_entity.pdbx_description
1 polymer ?
#
loop_
_entity_poly.entity_id
_entity_poly.type
_entity_poly.pdbx_seq_one_letter_code
_entity_poly.pdbx_strand_id
1 'polypeptide(L)'
;MSSNKEAVKAKYERKVFQQFAGAVGWPNDNVQIESRGRPEPDILFKRSEGDVAFELLRATTPKFRQPLQNAQIIYPDNLTTDQKLRKKVFTNYQSKIPIDLLIYWELASETDDQILLATRDILWNDGCGTFEHVWYFGGEGRTFLWHKNWWSELNVHA
;
A
#
# COMPACT_ATOMS: atom_id res chain seq x y z
N MET A 1 24.26 7.35 -2.07
CA MET A 1 23.62 7.74 -1.00
C MET A 1 22.21 7.24 -0.88
N SER A 2 22.10 6.16 -0.15
CA SER A 2 20.81 5.54 0.10
C SER A 2 19.85 6.49 0.81
N SER A 3 20.36 7.39 1.63
CA SER A 3 19.52 8.31 2.41
C SER A 3 18.66 9.22 1.53
N ASN A 4 19.17 9.65 0.37
CA ASN A 4 18.37 10.49 -0.53
C ASN A 4 17.21 9.72 -1.15
N LYS A 5 17.47 8.49 -1.56
CA LYS A 5 16.40 7.65 -2.12
C LYS A 5 15.35 7.33 -1.08
N GLU A 6 15.78 7.04 0.13
CA GLU A 6 14.85 6.74 1.21
C GLU A 6 14.02 7.96 1.57
N ALA A 7 14.62 9.14 1.59
CA ALA A 7 13.91 10.38 1.89
C ALA A 7 12.87 10.69 0.80
N VAL A 8 13.24 10.49 -0.46
CA VAL A 8 12.31 10.72 -1.58
C VAL A 8 11.15 9.73 -1.51
N LYS A 9 11.45 8.47 -1.25
CA LYS A 9 10.43 7.44 -1.13
C LYS A 9 9.49 7.74 0.03
N ALA A 10 10.05 8.09 1.18
CA ALA A 10 9.25 8.41 2.36
C ALA A 10 8.33 9.60 2.12
N LYS A 11 8.83 10.63 1.45
CA LYS A 11 8.02 11.79 1.11
C LYS A 11 6.88 11.43 0.16
N TYR A 12 7.16 10.59 -0.82
CA TYR A 12 6.16 10.14 -1.77
C TYR A 12 5.09 9.31 -1.10
N GLU A 13 5.49 8.35 -0.27
CA GLU A 13 4.55 7.49 0.44
C GLU A 13 3.69 8.29 1.40
N ARG A 14 4.26 9.29 2.05
CA ARG A 14 3.50 10.18 2.91
C ARG A 14 2.43 10.92 2.12
N LYS A 15 2.76 11.39 0.92
CA LYS A 15 1.81 12.07 0.06
C LYS A 15 0.68 11.14 -0.36
N VAL A 16 1.02 9.92 -0.75
CA VAL A 16 0.02 8.91 -1.10
C VAL A 16 -0.91 8.64 0.08
N PHE A 17 -0.33 8.48 1.25
CA PHE A 17 -1.14 8.22 2.45
C PHE A 17 -2.06 9.41 2.78
N GLN A 18 -1.58 10.63 2.60
CA GLN A 18 -2.43 11.81 2.82
C GLN A 18 -3.62 11.83 1.87
N GLN A 19 -3.41 11.47 0.61
CA GLN A 19 -4.48 11.38 -0.36
C GLN A 19 -5.48 10.28 0.00
N PHE A 20 -4.98 9.15 0.43
CA PHE A 20 -5.82 8.05 0.88
C PHE A 20 -6.65 8.46 2.10
N ALA A 21 -6.02 9.04 3.09
CA ALA A 21 -6.71 9.47 4.30
C ALA A 21 -7.81 10.47 3.98
N GLY A 22 -7.53 11.41 3.08
CA GLY A 22 -8.53 12.36 2.62
C GLY A 22 -9.69 11.69 1.92
N ALA A 23 -9.42 10.69 1.09
CA ALA A 23 -10.47 9.95 0.39
C ALA A 23 -11.35 9.16 1.34
N VAL A 24 -10.81 8.69 2.45
CA VAL A 24 -11.57 7.96 3.46
C VAL A 24 -12.27 8.89 4.45
N GLY A 25 -11.95 10.17 4.41
CA GLY A 25 -12.53 11.14 5.34
C GLY A 25 -11.81 11.21 6.67
N TRP A 26 -10.58 10.75 6.72
CA TRP A 26 -9.76 10.83 7.93
C TRP A 26 -8.98 12.15 7.95
N PRO A 27 -8.57 12.62 9.15
CA PRO A 27 -7.65 13.75 9.23
C PRO A 27 -6.36 13.41 8.47
N ASN A 28 -5.86 14.36 7.71
CA ASN A 28 -4.67 14.13 6.90
C ASN A 28 -3.61 15.22 7.09
N ASP A 29 -3.58 15.81 8.26
CA ASP A 29 -2.60 16.85 8.59
C ASP A 29 -1.22 16.26 8.77
N ASN A 30 -0.22 17.10 8.59
CA ASN A 30 1.17 16.72 8.78
C ASN A 30 1.47 16.26 10.21
N VAL A 31 0.71 16.74 11.18
CA VAL A 31 0.91 16.39 12.57
C VAL A 31 0.54 14.94 12.87
N GLN A 32 -0.45 14.41 12.13
CA GLN A 32 -0.99 13.09 12.41
C GLN A 32 -0.32 11.98 11.60
N ILE A 33 0.40 12.35 10.56
CA ILE A 33 1.04 11.38 9.67
C ILE A 33 2.55 11.51 9.81
N GLU A 34 3.19 10.43 10.25
CA GLU A 34 4.62 10.41 10.47
C GLU A 34 5.24 9.29 9.66
N SER A 35 6.24 9.65 8.85
CA SER A 35 7.00 8.66 8.10
C SER A 35 7.96 7.93 9.02
N ARG A 36 8.04 6.62 8.84
CA ARG A 36 8.93 5.77 9.62
C ARG A 36 9.82 4.98 8.67
N GLY A 37 10.94 4.54 9.16
CA GLY A 37 11.88 3.72 8.41
C GLY A 37 11.98 2.33 8.99
N ARG A 38 12.55 1.42 8.21
CA ARG A 38 12.74 0.05 8.66
C ARG A 38 13.46 0.01 10.00
N PRO A 39 13.13 -0.93 10.87
CA PRO A 39 12.23 -2.09 10.67
C PRO A 39 10.75 -1.78 10.93
N GLU A 40 10.41 -0.54 11.19
CA GLU A 40 9.03 -0.16 11.45
C GLU A 40 8.25 -0.04 10.15
N PRO A 41 6.91 -0.15 10.20
CA PRO A 41 6.08 0.12 9.02
C PRO A 41 6.29 1.53 8.49
N ASP A 42 5.93 1.76 7.24
CA ASP A 42 6.25 2.99 6.52
C ASP A 42 5.67 4.24 7.13
N ILE A 43 4.46 4.15 7.68
CA ILE A 43 3.70 5.29 8.18
C ILE A 43 3.17 5.00 9.57
N LEU A 44 3.28 5.98 10.46
CA LEU A 44 2.55 5.98 11.71
C LEU A 44 1.43 7.01 11.61
N PHE A 45 0.20 6.57 11.77
CA PHE A 45 -0.97 7.44 11.71
C PHE A 45 -1.51 7.64 13.12
N LYS A 46 -1.37 8.86 13.63
CA LYS A 46 -1.76 9.21 14.99
C LYS A 46 -3.21 9.66 15.03
N ARG A 47 -4.02 8.94 15.80
CA ARG A 47 -5.45 9.23 15.92
C ARG A 47 -5.83 9.33 17.38
N SER A 48 -6.94 10.03 17.66
CA SER A 48 -7.47 10.11 19.01
C SER A 48 -7.94 8.75 19.53
N GLU A 49 -8.44 7.89 18.63
CA GLU A 49 -8.92 6.55 18.98
C GLU A 49 -7.79 5.54 19.17
N GLY A 50 -6.57 5.92 18.87
CA GLY A 50 -5.43 5.04 18.93
C GLY A 50 -4.64 5.08 17.64
N ASP A 51 -3.35 4.92 17.76
CA ASP A 51 -2.45 4.99 16.62
C ASP A 51 -2.51 3.71 15.81
N VAL A 52 -2.30 3.84 14.50
CA VAL A 52 -2.24 2.72 13.57
C VAL A 52 -1.01 2.90 12.70
N ALA A 53 -0.30 1.81 12.47
CA ALA A 53 0.82 1.81 11.53
C ALA A 53 0.34 1.29 10.19
N PHE A 54 0.89 1.86 9.12
CA PHE A 54 0.57 1.43 7.76
C PHE A 54 1.83 1.02 7.03
N GLU A 55 1.77 -0.14 6.43
CA GLU A 55 2.79 -0.57 5.47
C GLU A 55 2.21 -0.32 4.08
N LEU A 56 3.00 0.27 3.18
CA LEU A 56 2.53 0.63 1.85
C LEU A 56 3.08 -0.33 0.80
N LEU A 57 2.24 -0.67 -0.17
CA LEU A 57 2.61 -1.54 -1.28
C LEU A 57 2.14 -0.90 -2.57
N ARG A 58 3.07 -0.64 -3.47
CA ARG A 58 2.75 -0.08 -4.77
C ARG A 58 2.34 -1.17 -5.73
N ALA A 59 1.14 -1.05 -6.27
CA ALA A 59 0.67 -1.97 -7.29
C ALA A 59 1.29 -1.61 -8.63
N THR A 60 2.08 -2.52 -9.17
CA THR A 60 2.71 -2.34 -10.46
C THR A 60 2.57 -3.63 -11.26
N THR A 61 2.69 -3.51 -12.56
CA THR A 61 2.61 -4.68 -13.43
C THR A 61 3.93 -4.91 -14.13
N PRO A 62 4.24 -6.15 -14.48
CA PRO A 62 5.46 -6.44 -15.21
C PRO A 62 5.57 -5.71 -16.53
N LYS A 63 4.44 -5.34 -17.13
CA LYS A 63 4.43 -4.70 -18.44
C LYS A 63 5.20 -3.38 -18.44
N PHE A 64 5.21 -2.68 -17.33
CA PHE A 64 5.94 -1.43 -17.25
C PHE A 64 7.43 -1.62 -17.12
N ARG A 65 7.84 -2.86 -16.92
CA ARG A 65 9.25 -3.18 -16.77
C ARG A 65 9.83 -3.87 -17.97
N GLN A 66 9.03 -4.06 -19.01
CA GLN A 66 9.57 -4.63 -20.22
C GLN A 66 10.61 -3.67 -20.79
N PRO A 67 11.81 -4.14 -20.96
CA PRO A 67 12.85 -3.26 -21.46
C PRO A 67 12.49 -2.81 -22.84
N LEU A 68 12.69 -1.55 -23.08
CA LEU A 68 12.60 -1.02 -24.42
C LEU A 68 13.85 -1.45 -25.12
N GLN A 69 13.78 -2.57 -25.76
CA GLN A 69 14.93 -3.12 -26.49
C GLN A 69 16.16 -3.22 -25.59
N ASN A 70 17.08 -2.34 -25.82
CA ASN A 70 18.36 -2.35 -25.14
C ASN A 70 18.35 -1.52 -23.87
N ALA A 71 17.20 -1.21 -23.36
CA ALA A 71 17.13 -0.46 -22.13
C ALA A 71 17.71 -1.30 -21.00
N GLN A 72 18.71 -0.77 -20.38
CA GLN A 72 19.36 -1.40 -19.25
C GLN A 72 18.67 -1.02 -17.96
N ILE A 73 17.40 -0.70 -18.05
CA ILE A 73 16.66 -0.25 -16.88
C ILE A 73 16.37 -1.47 -16.03
N ILE A 74 17.01 -1.50 -14.90
CA ILE A 74 16.74 -2.50 -13.87
C ILE A 74 15.93 -1.81 -12.80
N TYR A 75 14.68 -2.17 -12.73
CA TYR A 75 13.83 -1.63 -11.69
C TYR A 75 14.17 -2.36 -10.40
N PRO A 76 14.45 -1.62 -9.31
CA PRO A 76 14.70 -2.26 -8.02
C PRO A 76 13.55 -3.15 -7.63
N ASP A 77 12.41 -2.83 -8.18
CA ASP A 77 11.17 -3.46 -7.85
C ASP A 77 10.74 -4.30 -9.04
N ASN A 78 11.25 -5.50 -9.09
CA ASN A 78 11.06 -6.43 -10.18
C ASN A 78 9.88 -7.36 -9.98
N LEU A 79 9.19 -7.21 -8.88
CA LEU A 79 8.13 -8.11 -8.49
C LEU A 79 6.77 -7.62 -8.98
N THR A 80 5.90 -8.56 -9.29
CA THR A 80 4.50 -8.25 -9.56
C THR A 80 3.79 -7.88 -8.27
N THR A 81 2.59 -7.33 -8.37
CA THR A 81 1.82 -6.95 -7.19
C THR A 81 1.57 -8.15 -6.29
N ASP A 82 1.20 -9.29 -6.87
CA ASP A 82 0.94 -10.50 -6.11
C ASP A 82 2.18 -11.01 -5.39
N GLN A 83 3.34 -10.96 -6.05
CA GLN A 83 4.58 -11.37 -5.40
C GLN A 83 4.95 -10.45 -4.24
N LYS A 84 4.77 -9.15 -4.42
CA LYS A 84 5.00 -8.18 -3.35
C LYS A 84 4.07 -8.42 -2.18
N LEU A 85 2.81 -8.68 -2.47
CA LEU A 85 1.82 -8.90 -1.43
C LEU A 85 2.15 -10.16 -0.62
N ARG A 86 2.48 -11.25 -1.29
CA ARG A 86 2.87 -12.47 -0.59
C ARG A 86 4.05 -12.23 0.34
N LYS A 87 5.05 -11.50 -0.14
CA LYS A 87 6.22 -11.20 0.66
C LYS A 87 5.84 -10.42 1.92
N LYS A 88 4.95 -9.44 1.79
CA LYS A 88 4.52 -8.65 2.94
C LYS A 88 3.66 -9.45 3.91
N VAL A 89 2.77 -10.29 3.39
CA VAL A 89 1.90 -11.10 4.23
C VAL A 89 2.71 -12.10 5.07
N PHE A 90 3.80 -12.63 4.51
CA PHE A 90 4.65 -13.56 5.23
C PHE A 90 5.73 -12.88 6.07
N THR A 91 5.84 -11.57 6.02
CA THR A 91 6.80 -10.84 6.85
C THR A 91 6.23 -10.66 8.26
N ASN A 92 7.05 -10.94 9.25
CA ASN A 92 6.65 -10.77 10.64
C ASN A 92 7.06 -9.40 11.13
N TYR A 93 6.15 -8.45 11.03
CA TYR A 93 6.41 -7.07 11.44
C TYR A 93 6.39 -6.94 12.96
N GLN A 94 7.34 -6.17 13.49
CA GLN A 94 7.41 -5.90 14.91
C GLN A 94 6.72 -4.57 15.19
N SER A 95 5.60 -4.62 15.91
CA SER A 95 4.88 -3.41 16.26
C SER A 95 4.03 -3.66 17.48
N LYS A 96 3.97 -2.66 18.35
CA LYS A 96 3.10 -2.69 19.53
C LYS A 96 1.70 -2.18 19.25
N ILE A 97 1.50 -1.63 18.06
CA ILE A 97 0.22 -1.08 17.65
C ILE A 97 -0.25 -1.83 16.42
N PRO A 98 -1.55 -1.77 16.10
CA PRO A 98 -2.07 -2.43 14.91
C PRO A 98 -1.37 -1.97 13.65
N ILE A 99 -1.20 -2.89 12.71
CA ILE A 99 -0.60 -2.59 11.40
C ILE A 99 -1.64 -2.90 10.33
N ASP A 100 -1.87 -1.92 9.46
CA ASP A 100 -2.69 -2.11 8.27
C ASP A 100 -1.81 -2.07 7.03
N LEU A 101 -2.25 -2.73 5.98
CA LEU A 101 -1.58 -2.69 4.69
C LEU A 101 -2.38 -1.78 3.76
N LEU A 102 -1.68 -0.88 3.08
CA LEU A 102 -2.27 -0.03 2.06
C LEU A 102 -1.62 -0.35 0.71
N ILE A 103 -2.40 -0.94 -0.17
CA ILE A 103 -2.00 -1.18 -1.55
C ILE A 103 -2.47 0.02 -2.35
N TYR A 104 -1.58 0.67 -3.09
CA TYR A 104 -1.96 1.83 -3.88
C TYR A 104 -1.60 1.65 -5.33
N TRP A 105 -2.46 2.19 -6.20
CA TRP A 105 -2.30 2.13 -7.64
C TRP A 105 -1.37 3.23 -8.11
N GLU A 106 -0.45 2.89 -8.98
CA GLU A 106 0.42 3.89 -9.59
C GLU A 106 0.81 3.43 -10.97
N LEU A 107 0.22 4.04 -11.98
CA LEU A 107 0.57 3.79 -13.38
C LEU A 107 0.58 2.30 -13.73
N ALA A 108 -0.24 1.52 -13.06
CA ALA A 108 -0.35 0.10 -13.38
C ALA A 108 -1.15 -0.05 -14.68
N SER A 109 -0.78 -1.03 -15.49
CA SER A 109 -1.56 -1.34 -16.68
C SER A 109 -2.80 -2.14 -16.33
N GLU A 110 -2.82 -2.73 -15.14
CA GLU A 110 -3.98 -3.46 -14.66
C GLU A 110 -5.06 -2.50 -14.19
N THR A 111 -6.31 -2.89 -14.38
CA THR A 111 -7.44 -2.14 -13.85
C THR A 111 -7.56 -2.39 -12.36
N ASP A 112 -8.35 -1.56 -11.68
CA ASP A 112 -8.66 -1.79 -10.27
C ASP A 112 -9.21 -3.19 -10.06
N ASP A 113 -10.13 -3.63 -10.93
CA ASP A 113 -10.75 -4.96 -10.78
C ASP A 113 -9.72 -6.07 -10.87
N GLN A 114 -8.77 -5.96 -11.78
CA GLN A 114 -7.72 -6.97 -11.92
C GLN A 114 -6.85 -7.06 -10.67
N ILE A 115 -6.49 -5.90 -10.12
CA ILE A 115 -5.66 -5.87 -8.91
C ILE A 115 -6.45 -6.41 -7.71
N LEU A 116 -7.72 -6.02 -7.60
CA LEU A 116 -8.56 -6.49 -6.51
C LEU A 116 -8.76 -8.00 -6.56
N LEU A 117 -8.97 -8.56 -7.75
CA LEU A 117 -9.15 -10.00 -7.91
C LEU A 117 -7.88 -10.77 -7.57
N ALA A 118 -6.73 -10.30 -8.05
CA ALA A 118 -5.46 -10.95 -7.78
C ALA A 118 -5.13 -10.91 -6.28
N THR A 119 -5.39 -9.77 -5.65
CA THR A 119 -5.16 -9.60 -4.23
C THR A 119 -6.11 -10.48 -3.41
N ARG A 120 -7.36 -10.54 -3.82
CA ARG A 120 -8.35 -11.39 -3.18
C ARG A 120 -7.89 -12.85 -3.11
N ASP A 121 -7.37 -13.35 -4.21
CA ASP A 121 -6.94 -14.74 -4.26
C ASP A 121 -5.83 -15.02 -3.26
N ILE A 122 -4.90 -14.10 -3.11
CA ILE A 122 -3.81 -14.26 -2.16
C ILE A 122 -4.33 -14.18 -0.72
N LEU A 123 -5.15 -13.19 -0.42
CA LEU A 123 -5.67 -13.02 0.93
C LEU A 123 -6.58 -14.18 1.33
N TRP A 124 -7.34 -14.71 0.37
CA TRP A 124 -8.18 -15.86 0.62
C TRP A 124 -7.35 -17.09 0.98
N ASN A 125 -6.28 -17.34 0.20
CA ASN A 125 -5.48 -18.55 0.38
C ASN A 125 -4.47 -18.44 1.52
N ASP A 126 -3.85 -17.26 1.67
CA ASP A 126 -2.72 -17.09 2.59
C ASP A 126 -3.07 -16.25 3.82
N GLY A 127 -4.25 -15.62 3.84
CA GLY A 127 -4.63 -14.75 4.94
C GLY A 127 -3.95 -13.40 4.87
N CYS A 128 -4.15 -12.61 5.90
CA CYS A 128 -3.64 -11.24 5.99
C CYS A 128 -2.32 -11.12 6.76
N GLY A 129 -1.79 -12.24 7.28
CA GLY A 129 -0.56 -12.19 8.06
C GLY A 129 -0.71 -11.35 9.30
N THR A 130 0.22 -10.42 9.51
CA THR A 130 0.18 -9.53 10.68
C THR A 130 -0.74 -8.33 10.49
N PHE A 131 -1.27 -8.12 9.30
CA PHE A 131 -2.12 -6.96 9.02
C PHE A 131 -3.53 -7.17 9.58
N GLU A 132 -4.05 -6.16 10.26
CA GLU A 132 -5.43 -6.21 10.74
C GLU A 132 -6.41 -5.84 9.64
N HIS A 133 -6.03 -4.90 8.78
CA HIS A 133 -6.85 -4.49 7.64
C HIS A 133 -5.99 -4.36 6.41
N VAL A 134 -6.59 -4.65 5.27
CA VAL A 134 -5.94 -4.47 3.98
C VAL A 134 -6.80 -3.52 3.16
N TRP A 135 -6.17 -2.44 2.72
CA TRP A 135 -6.82 -1.37 1.96
C TRP A 135 -6.27 -1.33 0.56
N TYR A 136 -7.09 -0.90 -0.40
CA TYR A 136 -6.64 -0.63 -1.75
C TYR A 136 -7.09 0.77 -2.15
N PHE A 137 -6.15 1.61 -2.53
CA PHE A 137 -6.39 2.97 -3.03
C PHE A 137 -6.13 2.95 -4.53
N GLY A 138 -7.20 2.88 -5.30
CA GLY A 138 -7.12 2.63 -6.73
C GLY A 138 -7.15 3.89 -7.58
N GLY A 139 -7.39 3.68 -8.87
CA GLY A 139 -7.49 4.77 -9.81
C GLY A 139 -8.66 5.70 -9.47
N GLU A 140 -8.49 6.98 -9.79
CA GLU A 140 -9.51 8.00 -9.56
C GLU A 140 -9.89 8.15 -8.08
N GLY A 141 -9.00 7.75 -7.18
CA GLY A 141 -9.23 7.90 -5.75
C GLY A 141 -10.22 6.94 -5.14
N ARG A 142 -10.56 5.89 -5.86
CA ARG A 142 -11.45 4.86 -5.33
C ARG A 142 -10.78 4.10 -4.21
N THR A 143 -11.51 3.83 -3.14
CA THR A 143 -10.97 3.20 -1.96
C THR A 143 -11.73 1.93 -1.62
N PHE A 144 -11.01 0.87 -1.35
CA PHE A 144 -11.56 -0.44 -1.04
C PHE A 144 -10.95 -0.99 0.24
N LEU A 145 -11.80 -1.68 1.02
CA LEU A 145 -11.36 -2.35 2.24
C LEU A 145 -11.65 -3.85 2.10
N TRP A 146 -10.64 -4.67 2.36
CA TRP A 146 -10.81 -6.12 2.40
C TRP A 146 -11.59 -6.52 3.64
N HIS A 147 -12.66 -7.27 3.43
CA HIS A 147 -13.55 -7.65 4.52
C HIS A 147 -14.14 -9.02 4.26
N LYS A 148 -13.88 -9.96 5.16
CA LYS A 148 -14.45 -11.30 5.09
C LYS A 148 -14.35 -11.96 3.71
N ASN A 149 -13.17 -11.92 3.14
CA ASN A 149 -12.84 -12.54 1.85
C ASN A 149 -13.42 -11.83 0.63
N TRP A 150 -13.77 -10.57 0.78
CA TRP A 150 -14.20 -9.75 -0.35
C TRP A 150 -13.89 -8.28 -0.11
N TRP A 151 -13.93 -7.51 -1.18
CA TRP A 151 -13.67 -6.08 -1.12
C TRP A 151 -14.97 -5.30 -1.00
N SER A 152 -14.97 -4.32 -0.13
CA SER A 152 -16.03 -3.31 -0.07
C SER A 152 -15.48 -2.00 -0.56
N GLU A 153 -16.16 -1.35 -1.48
CA GLU A 153 -15.79 -0.02 -1.89
C GLU A 153 -16.37 1.00 -0.91
N LEU A 154 -15.52 1.90 -0.42
CA LEU A 154 -15.95 2.92 0.51
C LEU A 154 -16.43 4.15 -0.27
N ASN A 155 -17.65 4.58 -0.01
CA ASN A 155 -18.22 5.74 -0.65
C ASN A 155 -18.35 6.86 0.36
N VAL A 156 -17.33 7.70 0.44
CA VAL A 156 -17.28 8.77 1.43
C VAL A 156 -18.10 9.97 0.99
N HIS A 157 -18.43 10.05 -0.29
CA HIS A 157 -19.15 11.20 -0.83
C HIS A 157 -20.64 10.93 -1.07
N ALA A 158 -21.13 9.90 -0.46
CA ALA A 158 -22.55 9.58 -0.61
C ALA A 158 -23.43 10.66 0.00
#